data_5d30e9dda3ae903c3a7543648d4957cf
#
_entry.id   5d30e9dda3ae903c3a7543648d4957cf
#
_cell.length_a   1.000
_cell.length_b   1.000
_cell.length_c   1.000
_cell.angle_alpha   90.00
_cell.angle_beta   90.00
_cell.angle_gamma   90.00
#
_symmetry.space_group_name_H-M   'P 1'
#
loop_
_entity.id
_entity.type
_entity.pdbx_description
1 polymer ?
#
loop_
_entity_poly.entity_id
_entity_poly.type
_entity_poly.pdbx_seq_one_letter_code
_entity_poly.pdbx_strand_id
1 'polypeptide(L)'
;MHPNTHVNKAQSTNDTIPSATHLAIASELDRIIEGVEVPGDVFAAKAEAFRHVVKLGRTCWQDALPHTLGEEFSGYAALILKVV
;
A
#
# COMPACT_ATOMS: atom_id res chain seq x y z
N MET A 1 -6.16 30.93 -14.47
CA MET A 1 -4.68 30.95 -14.64
C MET A 1 -4.28 29.72 -15.42
N HIS A 2 -3.40 29.83 -16.44
CA HIS A 2 -2.99 28.69 -17.26
C HIS A 2 -1.62 28.16 -16.79
N PRO A 3 -1.43 26.87 -16.58
CA PRO A 3 -0.19 26.31 -16.02
C PRO A 3 1.06 26.70 -16.81
N ASN A 4 1.06 26.49 -18.11
CA ASN A 4 2.25 26.71 -18.94
C ASN A 4 2.47 28.19 -19.30
N THR A 5 1.40 28.99 -19.47
CA THR A 5 1.51 30.37 -19.92
C THR A 5 1.78 31.35 -18.77
N HIS A 6 1.34 31.01 -17.56
CA HIS A 6 1.44 31.90 -16.40
C HIS A 6 2.35 31.35 -15.29
N VAL A 7 2.19 30.08 -14.89
CA VAL A 7 2.91 29.51 -13.76
C VAL A 7 4.31 29.05 -14.16
N ASN A 8 4.42 28.28 -15.24
CA ASN A 8 5.71 27.74 -15.72
C ASN A 8 6.46 28.69 -16.67
N LYS A 9 6.15 29.96 -16.66
CA LYS A 9 6.80 30.94 -17.52
C LYS A 9 8.28 31.12 -17.16
N ALA A 10 9.15 30.93 -18.17
CA ALA A 10 10.61 31.02 -18.04
C ALA A 10 11.24 29.98 -17.09
N GLN A 11 10.58 28.86 -16.84
CA GLN A 11 11.10 27.77 -16.01
C GLN A 11 11.22 26.48 -16.82
N SER A 12 12.19 25.63 -16.45
CA SER A 12 12.32 24.30 -17.04
C SER A 12 11.23 23.36 -16.53
N THR A 13 10.61 22.61 -17.45
CA THR A 13 9.66 21.53 -17.09
C THR A 13 10.36 20.36 -16.39
N ASN A 14 11.69 20.22 -16.53
CA ASN A 14 12.49 19.22 -15.82
C ASN A 14 12.56 19.49 -14.30
N ASP A 15 12.24 20.69 -13.88
CA ASP A 15 12.15 21.09 -12.47
C ASP A 15 10.69 21.20 -12.01
N THR A 16 9.88 21.94 -12.76
CA THR A 16 8.50 22.23 -12.34
C THR A 16 7.58 21.00 -12.34
N ILE A 17 7.74 20.06 -13.27
CA ILE A 17 6.89 18.85 -13.32
C ILE A 17 7.20 17.90 -12.16
N PRO A 18 8.47 17.51 -11.88
CA PRO A 18 8.78 16.73 -10.68
C PRO A 18 8.34 17.40 -9.39
N SER A 19 8.58 18.70 -9.25
CA SER A 19 8.20 19.46 -8.06
C SER A 19 6.68 19.46 -7.85
N ALA A 20 5.91 19.72 -8.91
CA ALA A 20 4.45 19.65 -8.85
C ALA A 20 3.93 18.26 -8.50
N THR A 21 4.58 17.22 -9.03
CA THR A 21 4.24 15.82 -8.71
C THR A 21 4.50 15.50 -7.24
N HIS A 22 5.66 15.90 -6.70
CA HIS A 22 5.97 15.71 -5.27
C HIS A 22 4.98 16.44 -4.36
N LEU A 23 4.62 17.68 -4.71
CA LEU A 23 3.63 18.44 -3.95
C LEU A 23 2.25 17.80 -3.98
N ALA A 24 1.82 17.30 -5.15
CA ALA A 24 0.56 16.61 -5.27
C ALA A 24 0.53 15.30 -4.46
N ILE A 25 1.61 14.50 -4.50
CA ILE A 25 1.74 13.30 -3.67
C ILE A 25 1.71 13.68 -2.19
N ALA A 26 2.50 14.66 -1.77
CA ALA A 26 2.55 15.10 -0.37
C ALA A 26 1.19 15.59 0.14
N SER A 27 0.39 16.26 -0.70
CA SER A 27 -0.94 16.74 -0.31
C SER A 27 -1.98 15.64 -0.10
N GLU A 28 -1.77 14.45 -0.71
CA GLU A 28 -2.70 13.32 -0.62
C GLU A 28 -2.18 12.18 0.27
N LEU A 29 -0.92 12.30 0.74
CA LEU A 29 -0.23 11.21 1.41
C LEU A 29 -0.94 10.76 2.70
N ASP A 30 -1.38 11.68 3.52
CA ASP A 30 -2.09 11.38 4.78
C ASP A 30 -3.37 10.58 4.52
N ARG A 31 -4.14 10.97 3.49
CA ARG A 31 -5.35 10.24 3.08
C ARG A 31 -5.04 8.83 2.57
N ILE A 32 -3.93 8.67 1.87
CA ILE A 32 -3.50 7.37 1.36
C ILE A 32 -3.08 6.48 2.53
N ILE A 33 -2.30 7.02 3.47
CA ILE A 33 -1.86 6.31 4.68
C ILE A 33 -3.08 5.82 5.48
N GLU A 34 -4.01 6.70 5.83
CA GLU A 34 -5.25 6.32 6.52
C GLU A 34 -6.03 5.23 5.77
N GLY A 35 -6.11 5.35 4.44
CA GLY A 35 -6.79 4.36 3.59
C GLY A 35 -6.08 3.00 3.54
N VAL A 36 -4.78 2.95 3.82
CA VAL A 36 -3.96 1.73 3.85
C VAL A 36 -3.94 1.10 5.25
N GLU A 37 -4.01 1.89 6.31
CA GLU A 37 -4.04 1.40 7.69
C GLU A 37 -5.29 0.55 7.98
N VAL A 38 -6.46 0.98 7.51
CA VAL A 38 -7.73 0.26 7.73
C VAL A 38 -7.68 -1.20 7.23
N PRO A 39 -7.26 -1.51 6.00
CA PRO A 39 -7.02 -2.89 5.57
C PRO A 39 -6.00 -3.63 6.44
N GLY A 40 -4.97 -2.97 6.93
CA GLY A 40 -3.97 -3.55 7.83
C GLY A 40 -4.60 -4.08 9.11
N ASP A 41 -5.42 -3.30 9.77
CA ASP A 41 -6.16 -3.67 10.97
C ASP A 41 -7.15 -4.81 10.72
N VAL A 42 -7.85 -4.77 9.58
CA VAL A 42 -8.78 -5.83 9.18
C VAL A 42 -8.03 -7.15 8.96
N PHE A 43 -6.88 -7.14 8.30
CA PHE A 43 -6.07 -8.33 8.11
C PHE A 43 -5.51 -8.86 9.43
N ALA A 44 -5.07 -7.99 10.34
CA ALA A 44 -4.63 -8.40 11.68
C ALA A 44 -5.76 -9.08 12.47
N ALA A 45 -6.95 -8.51 12.45
CA ALA A 45 -8.13 -9.11 13.09
C ALA A 45 -8.51 -10.46 12.46
N LYS A 46 -8.41 -10.60 11.13
CA LYS A 46 -8.63 -11.88 10.43
C LYS A 46 -7.53 -12.90 10.72
N ALA A 47 -6.28 -12.47 10.89
CA ALA A 47 -5.18 -13.33 11.29
C ALA A 47 -5.49 -14.03 12.62
N GLU A 48 -5.96 -13.28 13.61
CA GLU A 48 -6.34 -13.86 14.91
C GLU A 48 -7.58 -14.75 14.81
N ALA A 49 -8.62 -14.30 14.10
CA ALA A 49 -9.85 -15.07 13.92
C ALA A 49 -9.63 -16.43 13.26
N PHE A 50 -8.68 -16.53 12.33
CA PHE A 50 -8.41 -17.74 11.55
C PHE A 50 -7.13 -18.47 11.97
N ARG A 51 -6.56 -18.16 13.10
CA ARG A 51 -5.33 -18.78 13.63
C ARG A 51 -5.39 -20.31 13.74
N HIS A 52 -6.59 -20.85 13.95
CA HIS A 52 -6.83 -22.28 14.10
C HIS A 52 -7.23 -23.01 12.80
N VAL A 53 -7.43 -22.28 11.70
CA VAL A 53 -7.89 -22.85 10.43
C VAL A 53 -6.69 -23.32 9.62
N VAL A 54 -6.45 -24.62 9.64
CA VAL A 54 -5.35 -25.23 8.87
C VAL A 54 -5.71 -25.28 7.38
N LYS A 55 -4.77 -24.88 6.54
CA LYS A 55 -4.86 -24.98 5.09
C LYS A 55 -3.56 -25.51 4.48
N LEU A 56 -3.62 -25.94 3.25
CA LEU A 56 -2.46 -26.29 2.48
C LEU A 56 -1.90 -25.05 1.76
N GLY A 57 -0.63 -24.75 2.01
CA GLY A 57 0.10 -23.73 1.27
C GLY A 57 0.34 -24.17 -0.18
N ARG A 58 0.52 -23.23 -1.08
CA ARG A 58 0.82 -23.48 -2.50
C ARG A 58 1.91 -22.54 -2.99
N THR A 59 2.75 -23.09 -3.86
CA THR A 59 3.73 -22.33 -4.63
C THR A 59 3.77 -22.86 -6.05
N CYS A 60 3.83 -22.00 -7.06
CA CYS A 60 3.76 -22.39 -8.48
C CYS A 60 2.57 -23.31 -8.79
N TRP A 61 1.41 -23.08 -8.16
CA TRP A 61 0.20 -23.92 -8.27
C TRP A 61 0.34 -25.35 -7.73
N GLN A 62 1.44 -25.65 -7.04
CA GLN A 62 1.71 -26.95 -6.43
C GLN A 62 1.54 -26.89 -4.91
N ASP A 63 1.22 -28.04 -4.34
CA ASP A 63 1.08 -28.18 -2.90
C ASP A 63 2.44 -27.97 -2.21
N ALA A 64 2.42 -27.20 -1.13
CA ALA A 64 3.57 -26.88 -0.29
C ALA A 64 3.28 -27.26 1.17
N LEU A 65 3.92 -26.60 2.12
CA LEU A 65 3.76 -26.90 3.54
C LEU A 65 2.36 -26.52 4.05
N PRO A 66 1.77 -27.32 4.96
CA PRO A 66 0.60 -26.89 5.71
C PRO A 66 0.92 -25.66 6.56
N HIS A 67 -0.02 -24.72 6.60
CA HIS A 67 0.03 -23.55 7.48
C HIS A 67 -1.40 -23.15 7.86
N THR A 68 -1.56 -22.10 8.67
CA THR A 68 -2.89 -21.61 9.02
C THR A 68 -3.33 -20.47 8.12
N LEU A 69 -4.63 -20.32 7.92
CA LEU A 69 -5.20 -19.16 7.24
C LEU A 69 -4.87 -17.87 8.00
N GLY A 70 -4.75 -17.95 9.33
CA GLY A 70 -4.30 -16.85 10.17
C GLY A 70 -2.89 -16.38 9.83
N GLU A 71 -1.94 -17.31 9.59
CA GLU A 71 -0.57 -16.96 9.16
C GLU A 71 -0.55 -16.25 7.80
N GLU A 72 -1.42 -16.64 6.87
CA GLU A 72 -1.55 -15.97 5.58
C GLU A 72 -2.02 -14.52 5.74
N PHE A 73 -3.08 -14.29 6.52
CA PHE A 73 -3.57 -12.94 6.83
C PHE A 73 -2.54 -12.10 7.62
N SER A 74 -1.80 -12.72 8.53
CA SER A 74 -0.69 -12.06 9.24
C SER A 74 0.39 -11.58 8.28
N GLY A 75 0.71 -12.36 7.25
CA GLY A 75 1.63 -11.95 6.18
C GLY A 75 1.13 -10.70 5.43
N TYR A 76 -0.16 -10.63 5.10
CA TYR A 76 -0.74 -9.46 4.45
C TYR A 76 -0.71 -8.22 5.35
N ALA A 77 -1.06 -8.36 6.64
CA ALA A 77 -0.96 -7.26 7.60
C ALA A 77 0.48 -6.75 7.72
N ALA A 78 1.47 -7.65 7.80
CA ALA A 78 2.88 -7.28 7.87
C ALA A 78 3.39 -6.55 6.62
N LEU A 79 2.88 -6.88 5.43
CA LEU A 79 3.21 -6.17 4.19
C LEU A 79 2.69 -4.73 4.22
N ILE A 80 1.47 -4.53 4.69
CA ILE A 80 0.86 -3.20 4.80
C ILE A 80 1.65 -2.34 5.79
N LEU A 81 1.99 -2.85 6.96
CA LEU A 81 2.79 -2.14 7.98
C LEU A 81 4.19 -1.73 7.50
N LYS A 82 4.71 -2.32 6.42
CA LYS A 82 5.98 -1.89 5.82
C LYS A 82 5.84 -0.72 4.87
N VAL A 83 4.65 -0.43 4.40
CA VAL A 83 4.37 0.63 3.42
C VAL A 83 3.98 1.92 4.11
N VAL A 84 3.46 1.84 5.31
CA VAL A 84 3.11 2.95 6.22
C VAL A 84 4.27 3.26 7.15
#